data_6ccfd06515081b10548052ff3ad6df75
#
_entry.id   6ccfd06515081b10548052ff3ad6df75
#
_cell.length_a   1.000
_cell.length_b   1.000
_cell.length_c   1.000
_cell.angle_alpha   90.00
_cell.angle_beta   90.00
_cell.angle_gamma   90.00
#
_symmetry.space_group_name_H-M   'P 1'
#
loop_
_entity.id
_entity.type
_entity.pdbx_description
1 polymer ?
#
loop_
_entity_poly.entity_id
_entity_poly.type
_entity_poly.pdbx_seq_one_letter_code
_entity_poly.pdbx_strand_id
1 'polypeptide(L)'
;LINSIKKQDYPQDLITIFVVADNCTDNTAQIAREKGAICYEHHNPDERTKGFALKYLFEQIQRDYGITSFEGYFIFDSDNLLKKDYISRMNDSFDAGEKIITSYRATKNFSENWIASTYALHWLRSIRTRHRARSFLHLATNIQGTGFLFASEIVKDGWKYTSLTEDRALTADCVVEGYEISYNDEAIFYDEQPVSLKVALRQRLRWSKGHLQAFAESGWGLFKNIFIDTHTQRYDDDKWYNYTWRTIRHRFMSFDTFAQLLPKNIINIFRWIIVYLILYPFFCSQFGLDNIRILYNSTWLAHGITHIFGDITVSLPAGAETYVL
;
A
#
# COMPACT_ATOMS: atom_id res chain seq x y z
N LEU A 1 0.61 12.78 -19.04
CA LEU A 1 1.78 12.04 -18.59
C LEU A 1 2.91 12.08 -19.63
N ILE A 2 2.79 11.48 -20.83
CA ILE A 2 3.87 11.37 -21.83
C ILE A 2 4.58 12.71 -22.08
N ASN A 3 3.82 13.80 -22.26
CA ASN A 3 4.38 15.14 -22.45
C ASN A 3 5.18 15.64 -21.23
N SER A 4 4.84 15.24 -20.00
CA SER A 4 5.61 15.61 -18.80
C SER A 4 6.88 14.77 -18.65
N ILE A 5 6.89 13.52 -19.14
CA ILE A 5 8.10 12.71 -19.23
C ILE A 5 9.09 13.30 -20.26
N LYS A 6 8.59 13.68 -21.42
CA LYS A 6 9.43 14.29 -22.47
C LYS A 6 10.02 15.66 -22.10
N LYS A 7 9.50 16.30 -21.06
CA LYS A 7 9.97 17.61 -20.55
C LYS A 7 10.84 17.47 -19.30
N GLN A 8 11.27 16.26 -18.95
CA GLN A 8 12.14 16.05 -17.80
C GLN A 8 13.54 16.60 -18.05
N ASP A 9 14.16 17.15 -17.01
CA ASP A 9 15.58 17.52 -16.98
C ASP A 9 16.43 16.25 -16.79
N TYR A 10 16.38 15.37 -17.79
CA TYR A 10 17.10 14.11 -17.85
C TYR A 10 17.35 13.75 -19.32
N PRO A 11 18.48 13.10 -19.67
CA PRO A 11 18.77 12.71 -21.05
C PRO A 11 17.64 11.87 -21.66
N GLN A 12 17.04 12.37 -22.74
CA GLN A 12 15.85 11.75 -23.33
C GLN A 12 16.15 10.44 -24.07
N ASP A 13 17.37 10.25 -24.50
CA ASP A 13 17.90 9.02 -25.10
C ASP A 13 18.01 7.86 -24.11
N LEU A 14 18.02 8.15 -22.80
CA LEU A 14 18.01 7.16 -21.73
C LEU A 14 16.58 6.80 -21.28
N ILE A 15 15.56 7.45 -21.83
CA ILE A 15 14.17 7.21 -21.44
C ILE A 15 13.41 6.49 -22.55
N THR A 16 12.92 5.30 -22.27
CA THR A 16 11.97 4.60 -23.15
C THR A 16 10.58 4.59 -22.50
N ILE A 17 9.57 5.04 -23.25
CA ILE A 17 8.20 5.13 -22.75
C ILE A 17 7.39 3.97 -23.31
N PHE A 18 6.98 3.06 -22.44
CA PHE A 18 6.05 1.98 -22.75
C PHE A 18 4.65 2.35 -22.25
N VAL A 19 3.64 2.03 -23.04
CA VAL A 19 2.21 2.20 -22.69
C VAL A 19 1.49 0.89 -22.96
N VAL A 20 0.66 0.46 -22.02
CA VAL A 20 -0.32 -0.59 -22.26
C VAL A 20 -1.72 0.03 -22.33
N ALA A 21 -2.38 -0.11 -23.48
CA ALA A 21 -3.79 0.25 -23.68
C ALA A 21 -4.63 -0.98 -23.32
N ASP A 22 -5.07 -1.04 -22.05
CA ASP A 22 -5.78 -2.20 -21.49
C ASP A 22 -7.28 -2.09 -21.70
N ASN A 23 -7.85 -2.97 -22.53
CA ASN A 23 -9.26 -3.01 -22.90
C ASN A 23 -9.83 -1.66 -23.36
N CYS A 24 -8.99 -0.82 -24.00
CA CYS A 24 -9.40 0.46 -24.54
C CYS A 24 -10.21 0.27 -25.84
N THR A 25 -11.31 1.03 -25.95
CA THR A 25 -12.17 1.06 -27.15
C THR A 25 -12.11 2.40 -27.87
N ASP A 26 -11.25 3.31 -27.41
CA ASP A 26 -11.04 4.65 -27.91
C ASP A 26 -9.65 4.80 -28.58
N ASN A 27 -9.28 6.02 -28.95
CA ASN A 27 -8.02 6.31 -29.62
C ASN A 27 -6.80 6.35 -28.69
N THR A 28 -6.88 5.78 -27.47
CA THR A 28 -5.79 5.83 -26.47
C THR A 28 -4.47 5.30 -27.04
N ALA A 29 -4.49 4.14 -27.69
CA ALA A 29 -3.29 3.54 -28.26
C ALA A 29 -2.67 4.39 -29.38
N GLN A 30 -3.51 4.92 -30.27
CA GLN A 30 -3.08 5.81 -31.35
C GLN A 30 -2.42 7.08 -30.80
N ILE A 31 -3.08 7.75 -29.83
CA ILE A 31 -2.56 8.97 -29.19
C ILE A 31 -1.22 8.71 -28.50
N ALA A 32 -1.06 7.55 -27.85
CA ALA A 32 0.20 7.19 -27.21
C ALA A 32 1.35 7.06 -28.23
N ARG A 33 1.09 6.37 -29.36
CA ARG A 33 2.07 6.21 -30.46
C ARG A 33 2.40 7.55 -31.13
N GLU A 34 1.41 8.39 -31.41
CA GLU A 34 1.61 9.73 -31.97
C GLU A 34 2.48 10.62 -31.06
N LYS A 35 2.41 10.39 -29.74
CA LYS A 35 3.28 11.04 -28.78
C LYS A 35 4.63 10.34 -28.60
N GLY A 36 4.94 9.33 -29.43
CA GLY A 36 6.22 8.65 -29.48
C GLY A 36 6.44 7.67 -28.31
N ALA A 37 5.41 7.11 -27.76
CA ALA A 37 5.49 5.97 -26.87
C ALA A 37 5.36 4.65 -27.64
N ILE A 38 6.02 3.61 -27.16
CA ILE A 38 5.81 2.22 -27.61
C ILE A 38 4.54 1.73 -26.93
N CYS A 39 3.47 1.51 -27.71
CA CYS A 39 2.17 1.15 -27.17
C CYS A 39 1.75 -0.26 -27.55
N TYR A 40 1.50 -1.09 -26.55
CA TYR A 40 0.91 -2.41 -26.69
C TYR A 40 -0.57 -2.37 -26.30
N GLU A 41 -1.39 -3.09 -27.06
CA GLU A 41 -2.82 -3.19 -26.83
C GLU A 41 -3.15 -4.55 -26.21
N HIS A 42 -3.81 -4.53 -25.07
CA HIS A 42 -4.26 -5.70 -24.35
C HIS A 42 -5.79 -5.76 -24.36
N HIS A 43 -6.34 -6.84 -24.91
CA HIS A 43 -7.77 -7.06 -25.00
C HIS A 43 -8.14 -8.40 -24.38
N ASN A 44 -8.39 -8.37 -23.07
CA ASN A 44 -8.88 -9.53 -22.31
C ASN A 44 -9.92 -9.07 -21.28
N PRO A 45 -11.21 -9.34 -21.51
CA PRO A 45 -12.27 -8.90 -20.59
C PRO A 45 -12.25 -9.61 -19.23
N ASP A 46 -11.55 -10.71 -19.08
CA ASP A 46 -11.42 -11.44 -17.82
C ASP A 46 -10.26 -10.94 -16.96
N GLU A 47 -9.28 -10.26 -17.57
CA GLU A 47 -8.09 -9.72 -16.90
C GLU A 47 -8.18 -8.19 -16.81
N ARG A 48 -8.94 -7.66 -15.83
CA ARG A 48 -9.27 -6.23 -15.74
C ARG A 48 -8.53 -5.47 -14.63
N THR A 49 -7.48 -6.04 -14.06
CA THR A 49 -6.69 -5.31 -13.06
C THR A 49 -5.46 -4.69 -13.68
N LYS A 50 -4.96 -3.60 -13.06
CA LYS A 50 -3.67 -3.00 -13.44
C LYS A 50 -2.55 -4.03 -13.40
N GLY A 51 -2.59 -4.96 -12.46
CA GLY A 51 -1.61 -6.04 -12.35
C GLY A 51 -1.54 -6.93 -13.58
N PHE A 52 -2.68 -7.28 -14.19
CA PHE A 52 -2.70 -8.05 -15.45
C PHE A 52 -2.20 -7.22 -16.63
N ALA A 53 -2.58 -5.95 -16.71
CA ALA A 53 -2.06 -5.06 -17.75
C ALA A 53 -0.53 -4.92 -17.66
N LEU A 54 0.03 -4.78 -16.46
CA LEU A 54 1.48 -4.77 -16.23
C LEU A 54 2.13 -6.12 -16.57
N LYS A 55 1.50 -7.24 -16.19
CA LYS A 55 1.99 -8.58 -16.57
C LYS A 55 2.13 -8.71 -18.08
N TYR A 56 1.06 -8.40 -18.81
CA TYR A 56 1.09 -8.40 -20.26
C TYR A 56 2.18 -7.48 -20.83
N LEU A 57 2.31 -6.26 -20.29
CA LEU A 57 3.32 -5.31 -20.74
C LEU A 57 4.74 -5.85 -20.54
N PHE A 58 5.05 -6.41 -19.37
CA PHE A 58 6.37 -6.98 -19.10
C PHE A 58 6.66 -8.22 -19.94
N GLU A 59 5.65 -9.02 -20.30
CA GLU A 59 5.80 -10.14 -21.26
C GLU A 59 6.18 -9.61 -22.65
N GLN A 60 5.57 -8.50 -23.11
CA GLN A 60 5.94 -7.88 -24.38
C GLN A 60 7.35 -7.27 -24.33
N ILE A 61 7.71 -6.57 -23.23
CA ILE A 61 9.06 -6.00 -23.05
C ILE A 61 10.10 -7.13 -23.03
N GLN A 62 9.82 -8.24 -22.35
CA GLN A 62 10.72 -9.40 -22.34
C GLN A 62 10.92 -9.96 -23.74
N ARG A 63 9.87 -10.07 -24.52
CA ARG A 63 9.91 -10.61 -25.88
C ARG A 63 10.71 -9.72 -26.84
N ASP A 64 10.49 -8.40 -26.78
CA ASP A 64 10.97 -7.46 -27.80
C ASP A 64 12.33 -6.84 -27.43
N TYR A 65 12.64 -6.71 -26.14
CA TYR A 65 13.83 -6.01 -25.65
C TYR A 65 14.65 -6.81 -24.64
N GLY A 66 14.01 -7.69 -23.86
CA GLY A 66 14.57 -8.26 -22.66
C GLY A 66 14.40 -7.33 -21.46
N ILE A 67 13.83 -7.86 -20.35
CA ILE A 67 13.54 -7.05 -19.13
C ILE A 67 14.82 -6.41 -18.57
N THR A 68 15.94 -7.15 -18.57
CA THR A 68 17.21 -6.68 -18.01
C THR A 68 18.00 -5.74 -18.92
N SER A 69 17.49 -5.41 -20.10
CA SER A 69 18.09 -4.41 -20.99
C SER A 69 17.90 -2.97 -20.49
N PHE A 70 17.03 -2.78 -19.51
CA PHE A 70 16.83 -1.51 -18.81
C PHE A 70 17.32 -1.66 -17.38
N GLU A 71 17.92 -0.61 -16.81
CA GLU A 71 18.42 -0.63 -15.43
C GLU A 71 17.27 -0.60 -14.42
N GLY A 72 16.21 0.17 -14.71
CA GLY A 72 15.05 0.29 -13.83
C GLY A 72 13.78 0.68 -14.57
N TYR A 73 12.66 0.52 -13.88
CA TYR A 73 11.33 0.79 -14.41
C TYR A 73 10.56 1.74 -13.51
N PHE A 74 10.00 2.76 -14.11
CA PHE A 74 9.00 3.62 -13.48
C PHE A 74 7.59 3.15 -13.81
N ILE A 75 6.71 3.12 -12.82
CA ILE A 75 5.28 2.86 -13.02
C ILE A 75 4.48 4.11 -12.72
N PHE A 76 3.68 4.54 -13.72
CA PHE A 76 2.79 5.68 -13.60
C PHE A 76 1.38 5.34 -14.08
N ASP A 77 0.39 5.94 -13.44
CA ASP A 77 -0.97 5.98 -13.95
C ASP A 77 -1.09 7.08 -15.03
N SER A 78 -1.98 6.90 -16.00
CA SER A 78 -2.10 7.77 -17.18
C SER A 78 -2.42 9.24 -16.85
N ASP A 79 -3.03 9.48 -15.70
CA ASP A 79 -3.41 10.79 -15.19
C ASP A 79 -2.29 11.52 -14.42
N ASN A 80 -1.15 10.88 -14.18
CA ASN A 80 -0.04 11.51 -13.47
C ASN A 80 0.64 12.61 -14.29
N LEU A 81 1.16 13.62 -13.59
CA LEU A 81 2.03 14.65 -14.14
C LEU A 81 3.30 14.73 -13.30
N LEU A 82 4.46 14.80 -13.95
CA LEU A 82 5.74 14.83 -13.27
C LEU A 82 6.25 16.28 -13.15
N LYS A 83 6.81 16.61 -11.99
CA LYS A 83 7.63 17.80 -11.84
C LYS A 83 8.87 17.64 -12.74
N LYS A 84 9.40 18.74 -13.23
CA LYS A 84 10.42 18.77 -14.28
C LYS A 84 11.71 18.02 -13.95
N ASP A 85 12.08 18.01 -12.67
CA ASP A 85 13.26 17.34 -12.12
C ASP A 85 12.99 15.96 -11.51
N TYR A 86 11.80 15.39 -11.74
CA TYR A 86 11.35 14.15 -11.08
C TYR A 86 12.27 12.96 -11.36
N ILE A 87 12.57 12.70 -12.64
CA ILE A 87 13.38 11.54 -13.04
C ILE A 87 14.83 11.70 -12.52
N SER A 88 15.42 12.88 -12.61
CA SER A 88 16.77 13.10 -12.10
C SER A 88 16.85 12.89 -10.59
N ARG A 89 15.85 13.37 -9.81
CA ARG A 89 15.80 13.14 -8.37
C ARG A 89 15.63 11.67 -7.99
N MET A 90 14.83 10.92 -8.76
CA MET A 90 14.70 9.47 -8.54
C MET A 90 15.99 8.74 -8.92
N ASN A 91 16.65 9.17 -9.98
CA ASN A 91 17.93 8.62 -10.40
C ASN A 91 19.03 8.86 -9.36
N ASP A 92 19.07 10.02 -8.70
CA ASP A 92 20.03 10.29 -7.62
C ASP A 92 19.94 9.23 -6.50
N SER A 93 18.72 8.82 -6.14
CA SER A 93 18.50 7.73 -5.17
C SER A 93 18.90 6.37 -5.72
N PHE A 94 18.59 6.11 -6.99
CA PHE A 94 18.92 4.86 -7.66
C PHE A 94 20.44 4.66 -7.80
N ASP A 95 21.16 5.71 -8.17
CA ASP A 95 22.63 5.73 -8.24
C ASP A 95 23.29 5.59 -6.86
N ALA A 96 22.62 6.03 -5.79
CA ALA A 96 23.04 5.79 -4.41
C ALA A 96 22.87 4.31 -3.98
N GLY A 97 22.33 3.45 -4.85
CA GLY A 97 22.17 2.00 -4.64
C GLY A 97 20.81 1.55 -4.16
N GLU A 98 19.85 2.45 -4.07
CA GLU A 98 18.47 2.11 -3.70
C GLU A 98 17.78 1.35 -4.85
N LYS A 99 17.18 0.19 -4.56
CA LYS A 99 16.61 -0.69 -5.58
C LYS A 99 15.12 -0.48 -5.83
N ILE A 100 14.41 0.02 -4.84
CA ILE A 100 12.98 0.31 -4.94
C ILE A 100 12.71 1.63 -4.23
N ILE A 101 12.17 2.60 -4.96
CA ILE A 101 12.04 3.97 -4.50
C ILE A 101 10.62 4.44 -4.78
N THR A 102 9.93 4.91 -3.76
CA THR A 102 8.67 5.64 -3.91
C THR A 102 8.89 7.14 -3.70
N SER A 103 7.94 7.96 -4.12
CA SER A 103 8.15 9.39 -4.23
C SER A 103 7.01 10.24 -3.64
N TYR A 104 7.17 11.56 -3.67
CA TYR A 104 6.17 12.48 -3.15
C TYR A 104 4.96 12.60 -4.08
N ARG A 105 3.81 12.08 -3.62
CA ARG A 105 2.53 12.17 -4.31
C ARG A 105 1.79 13.43 -3.93
N ALA A 106 1.79 14.44 -4.81
CA ALA A 106 0.99 15.65 -4.70
C ALA A 106 -0.38 15.48 -5.38
N THR A 107 -1.34 16.34 -5.05
CA THR A 107 -2.68 16.31 -5.62
C THR A 107 -2.87 17.45 -6.62
N LYS A 108 -3.34 17.15 -7.83
CA LYS A 108 -3.64 18.16 -8.86
C LYS A 108 -4.89 18.99 -8.53
N ASN A 109 -5.92 18.34 -8.05
CA ASN A 109 -7.26 18.88 -7.90
C ASN A 109 -7.68 19.09 -6.43
N PHE A 110 -6.74 19.56 -5.59
CA PHE A 110 -6.96 19.77 -4.15
C PHE A 110 -8.19 20.63 -3.83
N SER A 111 -8.38 21.73 -4.56
CA SER A 111 -9.42 22.71 -4.30
C SER A 111 -10.76 22.41 -4.99
N GLU A 112 -10.87 21.30 -5.71
CA GLU A 112 -12.05 21.01 -6.51
C GLU A 112 -13.28 20.72 -5.63
N ASN A 113 -13.11 19.90 -4.59
CA ASN A 113 -14.14 19.69 -3.56
C ASN A 113 -13.55 19.04 -2.29
N TRP A 114 -14.40 18.90 -1.26
CA TRP A 114 -14.01 18.36 0.04
C TRP A 114 -13.51 16.90 -0.03
N ILE A 115 -13.96 16.09 -1.00
CA ILE A 115 -13.53 14.70 -1.19
C ILE A 115 -12.08 14.70 -1.65
N ALA A 116 -11.75 15.44 -2.72
CA ALA A 116 -10.40 15.59 -3.23
C ALA A 116 -9.45 16.15 -2.17
N SER A 117 -9.89 17.18 -1.42
CA SER A 117 -9.12 17.74 -0.30
C SER A 117 -8.84 16.70 0.79
N THR A 118 -9.84 15.87 1.16
CA THR A 118 -9.67 14.81 2.16
C THR A 118 -8.66 13.76 1.71
N TYR A 119 -8.67 13.37 0.43
CA TYR A 119 -7.68 12.46 -0.14
C TYR A 119 -6.27 13.08 -0.13
N ALA A 120 -6.16 14.35 -0.51
CA ALA A 120 -4.88 15.06 -0.47
C ALA A 120 -4.29 15.10 0.94
N LEU A 121 -5.11 15.40 1.95
CA LEU A 121 -4.70 15.36 3.36
C LEU A 121 -4.31 13.94 3.82
N HIS A 122 -5.01 12.92 3.32
CA HIS A 122 -4.64 11.52 3.60
C HIS A 122 -3.24 11.18 3.06
N TRP A 123 -2.93 11.58 1.82
CA TRP A 123 -1.62 11.36 1.24
C TRP A 123 -0.54 12.18 1.96
N LEU A 124 -0.78 13.46 2.21
CA LEU A 124 0.15 14.32 2.95
C LEU A 124 0.47 13.73 4.33
N ARG A 125 -0.54 13.27 5.06
CA ARG A 125 -0.34 12.58 6.35
C ARG A 125 0.53 11.33 6.18
N SER A 126 0.22 10.50 5.18
CA SER A 126 1.00 9.28 4.90
C SER A 126 2.48 9.60 4.66
N ILE A 127 2.76 10.61 3.84
CA ILE A 127 4.11 11.10 3.57
C ILE A 127 4.81 11.51 4.86
N ARG A 128 4.18 12.38 5.64
CA ARG A 128 4.78 12.99 6.84
C ARG A 128 5.02 11.98 7.96
N THR A 129 4.05 11.10 8.22
CA THR A 129 4.10 10.20 9.39
C THR A 129 4.62 8.81 9.09
N ARG A 130 4.67 8.40 7.82
CA ARG A 130 5.03 7.04 7.43
C ARG A 130 6.24 6.98 6.52
N HIS A 131 6.17 7.59 5.32
CA HIS A 131 7.23 7.42 4.33
C HIS A 131 8.53 8.06 4.78
N ARG A 132 8.53 9.32 5.20
CA ARG A 132 9.72 10.00 5.71
C ARG A 132 10.34 9.29 6.91
N ALA A 133 9.52 8.95 7.91
CA ALA A 133 10.00 8.32 9.13
C ALA A 133 10.63 6.94 8.85
N ARG A 134 9.99 6.14 7.99
CA ARG A 134 10.51 4.81 7.63
C ARG A 134 11.79 4.92 6.82
N SER A 135 11.83 5.76 5.82
CA SER A 135 13.02 5.96 5.00
C SER A 135 14.21 6.43 5.84
N PHE A 136 13.99 7.38 6.76
CA PHE A 136 15.01 7.83 7.70
C PHE A 136 15.54 6.71 8.62
N LEU A 137 14.67 5.78 9.01
CA LEU A 137 15.04 4.63 9.86
C LEU A 137 15.52 3.43 9.03
N HIS A 138 15.68 3.56 7.72
CA HIS A 138 15.99 2.46 6.81
C HIS A 138 15.02 1.27 6.92
N LEU A 139 13.74 1.58 7.08
CA LEU A 139 12.64 0.62 7.08
C LEU A 139 11.88 0.72 5.77
N ALA A 140 11.33 -0.39 5.30
CA ALA A 140 10.56 -0.41 4.08
C ALA A 140 9.33 0.52 4.18
N THR A 141 9.22 1.44 3.22
CA THR A 141 7.99 2.21 3.02
C THR A 141 6.98 1.40 2.19
N ASN A 142 5.80 1.96 1.91
CA ASN A 142 4.83 1.31 1.06
C ASN A 142 4.84 1.93 -0.33
N ILE A 143 4.86 1.12 -1.37
CA ILE A 143 4.55 1.54 -2.72
C ILE A 143 3.09 2.02 -2.76
N GLN A 144 2.81 3.10 -3.51
CA GLN A 144 1.50 3.78 -3.52
C GLN A 144 0.74 3.58 -4.85
N GLY A 145 1.02 2.49 -5.56
CA GLY A 145 0.37 2.14 -6.82
C GLY A 145 0.93 2.86 -8.05
N THR A 146 1.52 4.05 -7.88
CA THR A 146 2.05 4.86 -8.96
C THR A 146 3.18 5.75 -8.47
N GLY A 147 4.00 6.31 -9.36
CA GLY A 147 5.10 7.21 -9.01
C GLY A 147 6.20 6.51 -8.23
N PHE A 148 6.61 5.33 -8.65
CA PHE A 148 7.72 4.59 -8.06
C PHE A 148 8.66 4.04 -9.11
N LEU A 149 9.91 3.86 -8.72
CA LEU A 149 11.00 3.26 -9.50
C LEU A 149 11.42 1.94 -8.84
N PHE A 150 11.75 0.95 -9.65
CA PHE A 150 12.42 -0.26 -9.17
C PHE A 150 13.45 -0.77 -10.17
N ALA A 151 14.49 -1.42 -9.68
CA ALA A 151 15.52 -2.05 -10.49
C ALA A 151 14.94 -3.23 -11.30
N SER A 152 15.45 -3.42 -12.51
CA SER A 152 14.98 -4.50 -13.41
C SER A 152 15.13 -5.89 -12.82
N GLU A 153 16.09 -6.08 -11.91
CA GLU A 153 16.29 -7.36 -11.20
C GLU A 153 15.07 -7.83 -10.41
N ILE A 154 14.22 -6.89 -9.93
CA ILE A 154 13.00 -7.19 -9.18
C ILE A 154 11.97 -7.95 -10.04
N VAL A 155 11.98 -7.69 -11.33
CA VAL A 155 11.04 -8.30 -12.29
C VAL A 155 11.74 -9.14 -13.35
N LYS A 156 12.98 -9.59 -13.09
CA LYS A 156 13.75 -10.39 -14.03
C LYS A 156 13.02 -11.65 -14.53
N ASP A 157 12.18 -12.23 -13.66
CA ASP A 157 11.35 -13.40 -13.93
C ASP A 157 9.92 -13.03 -14.39
N GLY A 158 9.69 -11.75 -14.76
CA GLY A 158 8.41 -11.20 -15.18
C GLY A 158 7.61 -10.58 -14.03
N TRP A 159 6.49 -9.94 -14.40
CA TRP A 159 5.57 -9.33 -13.43
C TRP A 159 4.55 -10.37 -12.94
N LYS A 160 4.56 -10.69 -11.66
CA LYS A 160 3.70 -11.73 -11.04
C LYS A 160 2.52 -11.19 -10.23
N TYR A 161 2.43 -9.87 -10.02
CA TYR A 161 1.47 -9.22 -9.11
C TYR A 161 0.18 -8.86 -9.83
N THR A 162 -0.81 -9.73 -9.82
CA THR A 162 -2.10 -9.56 -10.53
C THR A 162 -3.29 -9.26 -9.62
N SER A 163 -3.08 -9.16 -8.32
CA SER A 163 -4.13 -8.84 -7.34
C SER A 163 -4.70 -7.43 -7.54
N LEU A 164 -5.81 -7.13 -6.85
CA LEU A 164 -6.48 -5.81 -6.92
C LEU A 164 -5.62 -4.64 -6.40
N THR A 165 -4.56 -4.92 -5.67
CA THR A 165 -3.55 -3.97 -5.19
C THR A 165 -2.16 -4.58 -5.42
N GLU A 166 -1.74 -4.54 -6.68
CA GLU A 166 -0.46 -5.06 -7.15
C GLU A 166 0.73 -4.43 -6.40
N ASP A 167 0.59 -3.17 -6.02
CA ASP A 167 1.56 -2.39 -5.25
C ASP A 167 1.79 -2.95 -3.83
N ARG A 168 0.73 -3.44 -3.20
CA ARG A 168 0.81 -4.06 -1.86
C ARG A 168 1.44 -5.44 -1.93
N ALA A 169 1.09 -6.22 -2.95
CA ALA A 169 1.69 -7.52 -3.19
C ALA A 169 3.18 -7.38 -3.49
N LEU A 170 3.55 -6.45 -4.39
CA LEU A 170 4.93 -6.11 -4.68
C LEU A 170 5.69 -5.65 -3.42
N THR A 171 5.11 -4.72 -2.64
CA THR A 171 5.70 -4.26 -1.38
C THR A 171 6.02 -5.41 -0.44
N ALA A 172 5.04 -6.29 -0.21
CA ALA A 172 5.18 -7.40 0.71
C ALA A 172 6.24 -8.42 0.25
N ASP A 173 6.22 -8.75 -1.02
CA ASP A 173 7.13 -9.71 -1.60
C ASP A 173 8.58 -9.20 -1.61
N CYS A 174 8.80 -7.94 -1.97
CA CYS A 174 10.11 -7.32 -1.89
C CYS A 174 10.66 -7.32 -0.45
N VAL A 175 9.82 -7.07 0.55
CA VAL A 175 10.24 -7.16 1.96
C VAL A 175 10.53 -8.61 2.36
N VAL A 176 9.77 -9.58 1.87
CA VAL A 176 10.08 -11.01 2.09
C VAL A 176 11.44 -11.36 1.54
N GLU A 177 11.79 -10.85 0.36
CA GLU A 177 13.09 -11.06 -0.29
C GLU A 177 14.23 -10.20 0.29
N GLY A 178 13.96 -9.38 1.29
CA GLY A 178 14.97 -8.56 2.01
C GLY A 178 15.27 -7.20 1.39
N TYR A 179 14.51 -6.78 0.38
CA TYR A 179 14.66 -5.46 -0.21
C TYR A 179 14.10 -4.36 0.70
N GLU A 180 14.87 -3.27 0.82
CA GLU A 180 14.39 -2.03 1.41
C GLU A 180 13.61 -1.24 0.36
N ILE A 181 12.50 -0.64 0.76
CA ILE A 181 11.74 0.28 -0.09
C ILE A 181 11.92 1.68 0.47
N SER A 182 12.67 2.49 -0.24
CA SER A 182 13.01 3.85 0.17
C SER A 182 11.98 4.88 -0.29
N TYR A 183 12.17 6.12 0.13
CA TYR A 183 11.29 7.23 -0.20
C TYR A 183 12.10 8.48 -0.53
N ASN A 184 11.90 9.05 -1.72
CA ASN A 184 12.48 10.33 -2.12
C ASN A 184 11.43 11.46 -2.01
N ASP A 185 11.70 12.41 -1.13
CA ASP A 185 10.81 13.54 -0.83
C ASP A 185 10.92 14.68 -1.86
N GLU A 186 11.99 14.74 -2.62
CA GLU A 186 12.26 15.76 -3.62
C GLU A 186 11.68 15.43 -4.99
N ALA A 187 11.50 14.14 -5.27
CA ALA A 187 10.85 13.65 -6.50
C ALA A 187 9.33 13.79 -6.37
N ILE A 188 8.77 14.84 -6.98
CA ILE A 188 7.36 15.19 -6.86
C ILE A 188 6.60 14.83 -8.14
N PHE A 189 5.52 14.07 -8.02
CA PHE A 189 4.54 13.91 -9.08
C PHE A 189 3.15 14.32 -8.58
N TYR A 190 2.29 14.65 -9.52
CA TYR A 190 0.93 15.13 -9.28
C TYR A 190 -0.07 14.08 -9.76
N ASP A 191 -0.98 13.73 -8.88
CA ASP A 191 -2.01 12.72 -9.10
C ASP A 191 -3.42 13.32 -8.97
N GLU A 192 -4.39 12.72 -9.64
CA GLU A 192 -5.78 13.16 -9.59
C GLU A 192 -6.57 12.38 -8.54
N GLN A 193 -7.33 13.10 -7.72
CA GLN A 193 -8.12 12.47 -6.68
C GLN A 193 -9.60 12.41 -7.07
N PRO A 194 -10.33 11.38 -6.59
CA PRO A 194 -11.76 11.27 -6.90
C PRO A 194 -12.55 12.43 -6.35
N VAL A 195 -13.47 12.96 -7.15
CA VAL A 195 -14.37 14.07 -6.79
C VAL A 195 -15.77 13.59 -6.40
N SER A 196 -16.08 12.32 -6.60
CA SER A 196 -17.37 11.71 -6.28
C SER A 196 -17.26 10.73 -5.12
N LEU A 197 -18.15 10.86 -4.13
CA LEU A 197 -18.20 9.95 -2.97
C LEU A 197 -18.39 8.48 -3.41
N LYS A 198 -19.24 8.26 -4.42
CA LYS A 198 -19.48 6.90 -4.96
C LYS A 198 -18.20 6.28 -5.54
N VAL A 199 -17.40 7.07 -6.28
CA VAL A 199 -16.13 6.64 -6.85
C VAL A 199 -15.13 6.38 -5.72
N ALA A 200 -15.04 7.30 -4.74
CA ALA A 200 -14.16 7.18 -3.59
C ALA A 200 -14.44 5.93 -2.75
N LEU A 201 -15.70 5.62 -2.48
CA LEU A 201 -16.10 4.42 -1.72
C LEU A 201 -15.78 3.14 -2.50
N ARG A 202 -16.04 3.11 -3.82
CA ARG A 202 -15.70 1.96 -4.67
C ARG A 202 -14.18 1.72 -4.68
N GLN A 203 -13.38 2.77 -4.78
CA GLN A 203 -11.93 2.70 -4.74
C GLN A 203 -11.44 2.16 -3.40
N ARG A 204 -11.96 2.66 -2.28
CA ARG A 204 -11.61 2.17 -0.93
C ARG A 204 -12.00 0.71 -0.71
N LEU A 205 -13.16 0.29 -1.25
CA LEU A 205 -13.57 -1.11 -1.19
C LEU A 205 -12.62 -2.00 -1.98
N ARG A 206 -12.20 -1.57 -3.19
CA ARG A 206 -11.18 -2.26 -3.99
C ARG A 206 -9.87 -2.39 -3.21
N TRP A 207 -9.40 -1.31 -2.59
CA TRP A 207 -8.19 -1.33 -1.76
C TRP A 207 -8.30 -2.29 -0.58
N SER A 208 -9.44 -2.31 0.11
CA SER A 208 -9.66 -3.22 1.24
C SER A 208 -9.63 -4.68 0.82
N LYS A 209 -10.24 -5.03 -0.33
CA LYS A 209 -10.19 -6.38 -0.90
C LYS A 209 -8.78 -6.78 -1.32
N GLY A 210 -8.08 -5.90 -2.05
CA GLY A 210 -6.71 -6.15 -2.49
C GLY A 210 -5.74 -6.29 -1.32
N HIS A 211 -5.96 -5.55 -0.23
CA HIS A 211 -5.19 -5.69 0.99
C HIS A 211 -5.30 -7.08 1.63
N LEU A 212 -6.52 -7.66 1.62
CA LEU A 212 -6.74 -9.03 2.09
C LEU A 212 -6.07 -10.05 1.16
N GLN A 213 -6.10 -9.82 -0.15
CA GLN A 213 -5.40 -10.68 -1.12
C GLN A 213 -3.89 -10.66 -0.89
N ALA A 214 -3.27 -9.48 -0.79
CA ALA A 214 -1.84 -9.35 -0.52
C ALA A 214 -1.44 -10.00 0.82
N PHE A 215 -2.30 -9.91 1.84
CA PHE A 215 -2.08 -10.61 3.11
C PHE A 215 -2.14 -12.13 2.94
N ALA A 216 -3.08 -12.67 2.17
CA ALA A 216 -3.19 -14.10 1.91
C ALA A 216 -1.99 -14.63 1.09
N GLU A 217 -1.49 -13.83 0.14
CA GLU A 217 -0.37 -14.20 -0.72
C GLU A 217 0.98 -14.17 0.02
N SER A 218 1.29 -13.07 0.70
CA SER A 218 2.65 -12.82 1.25
C SER A 218 2.71 -12.84 2.79
N GLY A 219 1.57 -12.88 3.47
CA GLY A 219 1.52 -12.77 4.95
C GLY A 219 2.28 -13.88 5.67
N TRP A 220 2.24 -15.12 5.15
CA TRP A 220 2.99 -16.22 5.74
C TRP A 220 4.51 -16.05 5.57
N GLY A 221 4.98 -15.58 4.41
CA GLY A 221 6.39 -15.28 4.18
C GLY A 221 6.92 -14.22 5.14
N LEU A 222 6.17 -13.11 5.28
CA LEU A 222 6.49 -12.05 6.22
C LEU A 222 6.52 -12.57 7.68
N PHE A 223 5.51 -13.33 8.08
CA PHE A 223 5.45 -13.90 9.43
C PHE A 223 6.64 -14.82 9.70
N LYS A 224 7.00 -15.69 8.77
CA LYS A 224 8.16 -16.58 8.89
C LYS A 224 9.45 -15.78 9.06
N ASN A 225 9.64 -14.71 8.29
CA ASN A 225 10.85 -13.89 8.32
C ASN A 225 11.03 -13.10 9.63
N ILE A 226 9.96 -12.92 10.44
CA ILE A 226 10.09 -12.36 11.80
C ILE A 226 10.99 -13.24 12.66
N PHE A 227 10.91 -14.56 12.49
CA PHE A 227 11.62 -15.53 13.33
C PHE A 227 12.85 -16.12 12.65
N ILE A 228 12.77 -16.36 11.36
CA ILE A 228 13.79 -17.05 10.56
C ILE A 228 14.17 -16.16 9.38
N ASP A 229 15.26 -15.42 9.51
CA ASP A 229 15.79 -14.62 8.39
C ASP A 229 16.63 -15.54 7.48
N THR A 230 16.17 -15.70 6.24
CA THR A 230 16.84 -16.50 5.20
C THR A 230 17.42 -15.64 4.09
N HIS A 231 17.19 -14.33 4.09
CA HIS A 231 17.53 -13.42 2.99
C HIS A 231 18.66 -12.44 3.30
N THR A 232 18.99 -12.22 4.58
CA THR A 232 20.13 -11.36 4.93
C THR A 232 21.43 -12.05 4.53
N GLN A 233 22.09 -11.53 3.50
CA GLN A 233 23.38 -12.04 3.05
C GLN A 233 24.48 -11.66 4.04
N ARG A 234 25.38 -12.63 4.29
CA ARG A 234 26.62 -12.39 5.04
C ARG A 234 27.74 -12.21 4.02
N TYR A 235 28.42 -11.09 4.09
CA TYR A 235 29.61 -10.83 3.28
C TYR A 235 30.88 -11.28 4.03
N ASP A 236 31.92 -11.70 3.30
CA ASP A 236 33.14 -12.24 3.89
C ASP A 236 33.88 -11.24 4.81
N ASP A 237 33.78 -9.94 4.49
CA ASP A 237 34.39 -8.85 5.27
C ASP A 237 33.45 -8.28 6.35
N ASP A 238 32.28 -8.90 6.56
CA ASP A 238 31.32 -8.39 7.53
C ASP A 238 31.79 -8.60 8.95
N LYS A 239 31.89 -7.49 9.69
CA LYS A 239 31.94 -7.56 11.13
C LYS A 239 30.61 -8.13 11.65
N TRP A 240 30.69 -9.03 12.62
CA TRP A 240 29.53 -9.78 13.16
C TRP A 240 28.35 -8.86 13.55
N TYR A 241 28.63 -7.64 14.06
CA TYR A 241 27.60 -6.69 14.44
C TYR A 241 26.86 -6.07 13.24
N ASN A 242 27.50 -5.90 12.10
CA ASN A 242 26.87 -5.40 10.87
C ASN A 242 25.85 -6.43 10.32
N TYR A 243 26.27 -7.69 10.28
CA TYR A 243 25.37 -8.79 9.90
C TYR A 243 24.19 -8.91 10.87
N THR A 244 24.47 -8.91 12.17
CA THR A 244 23.41 -8.98 13.21
C THR A 244 22.43 -7.81 13.11
N TRP A 245 22.95 -6.59 12.86
CA TRP A 245 22.10 -5.42 12.70
C TRP A 245 21.22 -5.50 11.47
N ARG A 246 21.75 -5.94 10.30
CA ARG A 246 20.95 -6.17 9.09
C ARG A 246 19.86 -7.21 9.30
N THR A 247 20.19 -8.32 9.97
CA THR A 247 19.22 -9.37 10.33
C THR A 247 18.10 -8.83 11.22
N ILE A 248 18.43 -8.09 12.27
CA ILE A 248 17.44 -7.48 13.18
C ILE A 248 16.55 -6.51 12.37
N ARG A 249 17.14 -5.66 11.55
CA ARG A 249 16.41 -4.70 10.72
C ARG A 249 15.46 -5.41 9.76
N HIS A 250 15.89 -6.44 9.05
CA HIS A 250 15.06 -7.20 8.14
C HIS A 250 13.89 -7.90 8.84
N ARG A 251 14.14 -8.52 10.00
CA ARG A 251 13.06 -9.08 10.84
C ARG A 251 12.06 -8.04 11.28
N PHE A 252 12.53 -6.85 11.66
CA PHE A 252 11.66 -5.75 12.04
C PHE A 252 10.87 -5.20 10.85
N MET A 253 11.48 -5.07 9.66
CA MET A 253 10.78 -4.70 8.42
C MET A 253 9.67 -5.71 8.09
N SER A 254 9.96 -7.01 8.21
CA SER A 254 8.98 -8.07 8.00
C SER A 254 7.83 -7.99 8.99
N PHE A 255 8.12 -7.75 10.28
CA PHE A 255 7.10 -7.54 11.31
C PHE A 255 6.25 -6.28 11.02
N ASP A 256 6.88 -5.15 10.71
CA ASP A 256 6.17 -3.89 10.42
C ASP A 256 5.27 -4.05 9.18
N THR A 257 5.77 -4.67 8.12
CA THR A 257 4.99 -4.92 6.89
C THR A 257 3.87 -5.92 7.14
N PHE A 258 4.12 -7.00 7.88
CA PHE A 258 3.09 -7.94 8.31
C PHE A 258 1.99 -7.23 9.09
N ALA A 259 2.36 -6.43 10.11
CA ALA A 259 1.40 -5.67 10.91
C ALA A 259 0.60 -4.64 10.09
N GLN A 260 1.17 -4.12 9.00
CA GLN A 260 0.46 -3.24 8.09
C GLN A 260 -0.53 -3.98 7.19
N LEU A 261 -0.20 -5.21 6.77
CA LEU A 261 -1.06 -6.08 5.96
C LEU A 261 -2.14 -6.79 6.77
N LEU A 262 -2.05 -6.88 8.08
CA LEU A 262 -3.11 -7.45 8.91
C LEU A 262 -4.46 -6.83 8.56
N PRO A 263 -5.53 -7.63 8.50
CA PRO A 263 -6.88 -7.16 8.15
C PRO A 263 -7.47 -6.29 9.27
N LYS A 264 -6.97 -5.06 9.38
CA LYS A 264 -7.28 -4.11 10.47
C LYS A 264 -8.77 -3.85 10.62
N ASN A 265 -9.52 -3.87 9.53
CA ASN A 265 -10.97 -3.67 9.60
C ASN A 265 -11.64 -4.81 10.37
N ILE A 266 -11.23 -6.06 10.11
CA ILE A 266 -11.74 -7.23 10.84
C ILE A 266 -11.28 -7.18 12.29
N ILE A 267 -9.99 -6.93 12.53
CA ILE A 267 -9.43 -6.78 13.88
C ILE A 267 -10.14 -5.65 14.64
N ASN A 268 -10.40 -4.51 14.00
CA ASN A 268 -11.11 -3.41 14.62
C ASN A 268 -12.56 -3.76 14.98
N ILE A 269 -13.26 -4.56 14.16
CA ILE A 269 -14.60 -5.04 14.50
C ILE A 269 -14.54 -5.87 15.80
N PHE A 270 -13.62 -6.85 15.87
CA PHE A 270 -13.43 -7.64 17.11
C PHE A 270 -13.03 -6.76 18.29
N ARG A 271 -12.13 -5.81 18.09
CA ARG A 271 -11.74 -4.86 19.14
C ARG A 271 -12.95 -4.05 19.64
N TRP A 272 -13.79 -3.54 18.76
CA TRP A 272 -14.99 -2.80 19.16
C TRP A 272 -16.02 -3.67 19.83
N ILE A 273 -16.18 -4.93 19.39
CA ILE A 273 -17.03 -5.90 20.11
C ILE A 273 -16.51 -6.11 21.54
N ILE A 274 -15.20 -6.34 21.72
CA ILE A 274 -14.58 -6.51 23.03
C ILE A 274 -14.76 -5.25 23.89
N VAL A 275 -14.46 -4.08 23.34
CA VAL A 275 -14.65 -2.79 24.04
C VAL A 275 -16.11 -2.61 24.46
N TYR A 276 -17.05 -2.90 23.56
CA TYR A 276 -18.48 -2.87 23.87
C TYR A 276 -18.83 -3.84 25.00
N LEU A 277 -18.40 -5.09 24.91
CA LEU A 277 -18.68 -6.10 25.92
C LEU A 277 -18.09 -5.78 27.32
N ILE A 278 -16.96 -5.08 27.35
CA ILE A 278 -16.31 -4.66 28.63
C ILE A 278 -16.91 -3.37 29.15
N LEU A 279 -17.02 -2.33 28.31
CA LEU A 279 -17.43 -1.00 28.74
C LEU A 279 -18.94 -0.83 28.86
N TYR A 280 -19.71 -1.57 28.10
CA TYR A 280 -21.16 -1.45 28.08
C TYR A 280 -21.82 -1.72 29.44
N PRO A 281 -21.47 -2.80 30.18
CA PRO A 281 -21.99 -3.02 31.54
C PRO A 281 -21.63 -1.88 32.50
N PHE A 282 -20.41 -1.35 32.35
CA PHE A 282 -19.95 -0.22 33.14
C PHE A 282 -20.80 1.02 32.88
N PHE A 283 -21.05 1.37 31.62
CA PHE A 283 -21.90 2.50 31.27
C PHE A 283 -23.34 2.29 31.70
N CYS A 284 -23.90 1.11 31.50
CA CYS A 284 -25.26 0.80 31.95
C CYS A 284 -25.40 0.97 33.47
N SER A 285 -24.43 0.54 34.23
CA SER A 285 -24.38 0.69 35.67
C SER A 285 -24.30 2.17 36.10
N GLN A 286 -23.52 2.99 35.41
CA GLN A 286 -23.36 4.42 35.73
C GLN A 286 -24.56 5.28 35.34
N PHE A 287 -25.27 4.90 34.27
CA PHE A 287 -26.38 5.70 33.71
C PHE A 287 -27.76 5.07 33.95
N GLY A 288 -27.88 4.02 34.77
CA GLY A 288 -29.17 3.41 35.14
C GLY A 288 -29.92 2.74 34.00
N LEU A 289 -29.22 2.28 32.96
CA LEU A 289 -29.81 1.69 31.74
C LEU A 289 -30.11 0.19 31.90
N ASP A 290 -30.90 -0.22 32.90
CA ASP A 290 -31.13 -1.61 33.27
C ASP A 290 -31.75 -2.46 32.14
N ASN A 291 -32.61 -1.91 31.32
CA ASN A 291 -33.24 -2.63 30.20
C ASN A 291 -32.19 -3.05 29.13
N ILE A 292 -31.18 -2.24 28.92
CA ILE A 292 -30.10 -2.55 27.99
C ILE A 292 -29.15 -3.57 28.59
N ARG A 293 -28.97 -3.58 29.92
CA ARG A 293 -28.24 -4.59 30.68
C ARG A 293 -28.87 -5.97 30.55
N ILE A 294 -30.19 -6.07 30.55
CA ILE A 294 -30.89 -7.34 30.32
C ILE A 294 -30.59 -7.89 28.94
N LEU A 295 -30.61 -7.06 27.89
CA LEU A 295 -30.26 -7.46 26.53
C LEU A 295 -28.81 -7.92 26.42
N TYR A 296 -27.88 -7.23 27.08
CA TYR A 296 -26.48 -7.62 27.14
C TYR A 296 -26.30 -9.00 27.83
N ASN A 297 -26.90 -9.19 28.98
CA ASN A 297 -26.79 -10.45 29.75
C ASN A 297 -27.50 -11.63 29.06
N SER A 298 -28.42 -11.38 28.16
CA SER A 298 -29.13 -12.42 27.40
C SER A 298 -28.29 -12.96 26.22
N THR A 299 -27.18 -12.29 25.86
CA THR A 299 -26.33 -12.77 24.77
C THR A 299 -25.36 -13.85 25.27
N TRP A 300 -25.23 -14.94 24.49
CA TRP A 300 -24.31 -16.04 24.82
C TRP A 300 -22.84 -15.59 24.93
N LEU A 301 -22.47 -14.49 24.24
CA LEU A 301 -21.14 -13.89 24.30
C LEU A 301 -20.88 -13.22 25.65
N ALA A 302 -21.88 -12.56 26.23
CA ALA A 302 -21.80 -11.98 27.55
C ALA A 302 -21.63 -13.06 28.62
N HIS A 303 -22.37 -14.18 28.50
CA HIS A 303 -22.20 -15.34 29.38
C HIS A 303 -20.80 -15.97 29.24
N GLY A 304 -20.26 -16.07 28.04
CA GLY A 304 -18.91 -16.56 27.80
C GLY A 304 -17.82 -15.68 28.44
N ILE A 305 -17.97 -14.37 28.41
CA ILE A 305 -17.00 -13.42 28.99
C ILE A 305 -17.10 -13.41 30.51
N THR A 306 -18.31 -13.42 31.10
CA THR A 306 -18.49 -13.52 32.57
C THR A 306 -17.95 -14.82 33.13
N HIS A 307 -18.00 -15.91 32.35
CA HIS A 307 -17.42 -17.18 32.75
C HIS A 307 -15.87 -17.17 32.78
N ILE A 308 -15.25 -16.37 31.89
CA ILE A 308 -13.78 -16.27 31.80
C ILE A 308 -13.21 -15.27 32.81
N PHE A 309 -13.88 -14.15 33.03
CA PHE A 309 -13.36 -13.04 33.85
C PHE A 309 -14.05 -12.85 35.21
N GLY A 310 -14.98 -13.74 35.57
CA GLY A 310 -15.81 -13.63 36.77
C GLY A 310 -16.99 -12.69 36.59
N ASP A 311 -17.93 -12.72 37.52
CA ASP A 311 -19.11 -11.83 37.48
C ASP A 311 -18.69 -10.37 37.60
N ILE A 312 -18.78 -9.64 36.53
CA ILE A 312 -18.65 -8.19 36.53
C ILE A 312 -19.99 -7.60 36.98
N THR A 313 -20.37 -7.90 38.24
CA THR A 313 -21.53 -7.31 38.89
C THR A 313 -21.11 -5.98 39.48
N VAL A 314 -21.38 -4.90 38.73
CA VAL A 314 -21.39 -3.57 39.35
C VAL A 314 -22.77 -3.40 40.00
N SER A 315 -22.81 -3.41 41.33
CA SER A 315 -24.05 -3.13 42.08
C SER A 315 -24.46 -1.69 41.81
N LEU A 316 -25.66 -1.51 41.26
CA LEU A 316 -26.27 -0.18 41.13
C LEU A 316 -26.61 0.38 42.52
N PRO A 317 -26.38 1.69 42.76
CA PRO A 317 -26.88 2.30 43.98
C PRO A 317 -28.43 2.21 43.99
N ALA A 318 -28.98 1.84 45.13
CA ALA A 318 -30.42 1.78 45.34
C ALA A 318 -31.02 3.16 45.06
N GLY A 319 -31.93 3.27 44.08
CA GLY A 319 -32.63 4.51 43.71
C GLY A 319 -32.40 5.06 42.29
N ALA A 320 -31.65 4.31 41.44
CA ALA A 320 -31.55 4.66 40.02
C ALA A 320 -32.84 4.31 39.27
N GLU A 321 -33.66 5.32 38.97
CA GLU A 321 -34.86 5.14 38.13
C GLU A 321 -34.46 5.03 36.65
N THR A 322 -35.09 4.09 35.97
CA THR A 322 -34.84 3.76 34.56
C THR A 322 -35.58 4.74 33.68
N TYR A 323 -34.89 5.54 32.90
CA TYR A 323 -35.46 6.28 31.80
C TYR A 323 -35.12 5.57 30.49
N VAL A 324 -36.18 5.14 29.76
CA VAL A 324 -36.08 4.67 28.38
C VAL A 324 -36.31 5.88 27.47
N LEU A 325 -35.33 6.23 26.67
CA LEU A 325 -35.49 7.13 25.53
C LEU A 325 -35.55 6.32 24.25
#